data_f7a6cdda9260f4e7f79b3dcd9bb84d51
#
_entry.id   f7a6cdda9260f4e7f79b3dcd9bb84d51
#
_cell.length_a   1.000
_cell.length_b   1.000
_cell.length_c   1.000
_cell.angle_alpha   90.00
_cell.angle_beta   90.00
_cell.angle_gamma   90.00
#
_symmetry.space_group_name_H-M   'P 1'
#
loop_
_entity.id
_entity.type
_entity.pdbx_description
1 polymer ?
#
loop_
_entity_poly.entity_id
_entity_poly.type
_entity_poly.pdbx_seq_one_letter_code
_entity_poly.pdbx_strand_id
1 'polypeptide(L)'
;MLFLCYPKCSTCQKAKAWLDQRGISYDLRDIKLNNPTAEELTAWYQKSGLPLKKFFNTSGLQYKALGLKDKLPEMSEADQLALLATDGMLVKRPLLVGEDFVLTGFRPVEWGTKLG
;
A
#
# COMPACT_ATOMS: atom_id res chain seq x y z
N MET A 1 0.21 14.12 4.68
CA MET A 1 -0.34 12.85 4.18
C MET A 1 0.55 12.33 3.06
N LEU A 2 0.90 11.06 3.09
CA LEU A 2 1.80 10.44 2.12
C LEU A 2 1.00 9.52 1.19
N PHE A 3 1.15 9.74 -0.14
CA PHE A 3 0.48 8.93 -1.16
C PHE A 3 1.53 8.16 -1.96
N LEU A 4 1.58 6.85 -1.74
CA LEU A 4 2.50 5.97 -2.46
C LEU A 4 1.77 5.35 -3.64
N CYS A 5 2.28 5.56 -4.83
CA CYS A 5 1.69 5.02 -6.04
C CYS A 5 2.75 4.60 -7.05
N TYR A 6 2.32 3.79 -8.02
CA TYR A 6 3.12 3.46 -9.17
C TYR A 6 2.54 4.19 -10.38
N PRO A 7 3.31 5.06 -11.07
CA PRO A 7 2.75 5.90 -12.12
C PRO A 7 2.07 5.14 -13.26
N LYS A 8 2.51 3.92 -13.54
CA LYS A 8 1.93 3.07 -14.61
C LYS A 8 0.72 2.26 -14.15
N CYS A 9 0.31 2.36 -12.89
CA CYS A 9 -0.83 1.63 -12.36
C CYS A 9 -2.12 2.44 -12.57
N SER A 10 -3.08 1.88 -13.28
CA SER A 10 -4.36 2.56 -13.56
C SER A 10 -5.14 2.88 -12.30
N THR A 11 -5.13 1.99 -11.31
CA THR A 11 -5.79 2.21 -10.03
C THR A 11 -5.14 3.38 -9.28
N CYS A 12 -3.81 3.49 -9.33
CA CYS A 12 -3.09 4.62 -8.75
C CYS A 12 -3.47 5.94 -9.41
N GLN A 13 -3.60 5.94 -10.73
CA GLN A 13 -3.99 7.15 -11.48
C GLN A 13 -5.41 7.60 -11.11
N LYS A 14 -6.33 6.65 -10.96
CA LYS A 14 -7.70 6.95 -10.53
C LYS A 14 -7.72 7.55 -9.12
N ALA A 15 -6.94 6.99 -8.21
CA ALA A 15 -6.82 7.50 -6.84
C ALA A 15 -6.24 8.91 -6.82
N LYS A 16 -5.20 9.15 -7.62
CA LYS A 16 -4.58 10.48 -7.74
C LYS A 16 -5.58 11.51 -8.23
N ALA A 17 -6.32 11.19 -9.29
CA ALA A 17 -7.33 12.07 -9.83
C ALA A 17 -8.42 12.38 -8.80
N TRP A 18 -8.83 11.38 -8.03
CA TRP A 18 -9.82 11.54 -6.97
C TRP A 18 -9.35 12.53 -5.90
N LEU A 19 -8.09 12.41 -5.47
CA LEU A 19 -7.49 13.33 -4.49
C LEU A 19 -7.38 14.75 -5.06
N ASP A 20 -6.90 14.87 -6.30
CA ASP A 20 -6.70 16.16 -6.96
C ASP A 20 -8.03 16.90 -7.17
N GLN A 21 -9.07 16.19 -7.57
CA GLN A 21 -10.41 16.77 -7.76
C GLN A 21 -11.00 17.31 -6.46
N ARG A 22 -10.61 16.76 -5.33
CA ARG A 22 -11.09 17.20 -4.02
C ARG A 22 -10.19 18.22 -3.36
N GLY A 23 -9.11 18.63 -4.03
CA GLY A 23 -8.17 19.61 -3.48
C GLY A 23 -7.42 19.12 -2.26
N ILE A 24 -7.24 17.82 -2.13
CA ILE A 24 -6.54 17.22 -0.99
C ILE A 24 -5.03 17.26 -1.25
N SER A 25 -4.28 17.82 -0.31
CA SER A 25 -2.82 17.90 -0.40
C SER A 25 -2.19 16.62 0.10
N TYR A 26 -1.14 16.18 -0.60
CA TYR A 26 -0.40 14.98 -0.24
C TYR A 26 1.02 15.07 -0.79
N ASP A 27 1.93 14.33 -0.17
CA ASP A 27 3.28 14.12 -0.69
C ASP A 27 3.25 12.86 -1.56
N LEU A 28 3.69 12.99 -2.81
CA LEU A 28 3.72 11.89 -3.76
C LEU A 28 5.03 11.13 -3.66
N ARG A 29 4.93 9.79 -3.56
CA ARG A 29 6.11 8.91 -3.51
C ARG A 29 5.92 7.75 -4.49
N ASP A 30 6.94 7.53 -5.35
CA ASP A 30 6.94 6.38 -6.26
C ASP A 30 7.27 5.12 -5.47
N ILE A 31 6.33 4.20 -5.41
CA ILE A 31 6.46 2.99 -4.59
C ILE A 31 7.50 2.02 -5.13
N LYS A 32 7.82 2.10 -6.42
CA LYS A 32 8.84 1.26 -7.06
C LYS A 32 10.25 1.81 -6.87
N LEU A 33 10.43 3.11 -7.12
CA LEU A 33 11.74 3.76 -7.04
C LEU A 33 12.17 4.03 -5.60
N ASN A 34 11.22 4.33 -4.74
CA ASN A 34 11.42 4.60 -3.33
C ASN A 34 10.55 3.66 -2.50
N ASN A 35 10.82 2.36 -2.62
CA ASN A 35 10.02 1.36 -1.95
C ASN A 35 10.05 1.54 -0.42
N PRO A 36 8.94 1.23 0.25
CA PRO A 36 8.87 1.36 1.71
C PRO A 36 9.90 0.49 2.41
N THR A 37 10.43 1.00 3.51
CA THR A 37 11.32 0.23 4.39
C THR A 37 10.49 -0.67 5.30
N ALA A 38 11.15 -1.69 5.89
CA ALA A 38 10.49 -2.56 6.86
C ALA A 38 9.99 -1.78 8.08
N GLU A 39 10.73 -0.76 8.50
CA GLU A 39 10.33 0.11 9.61
C GLU A 39 9.06 0.90 9.29
N GLU A 40 9.01 1.48 8.10
CA GLU A 40 7.84 2.23 7.63
C GLU A 40 6.62 1.31 7.54
N LEU A 41 6.78 0.15 6.92
CA LEU A 41 5.70 -0.81 6.76
C LEU A 41 5.17 -1.31 8.11
N THR A 42 6.06 -1.54 9.07
CA THR A 42 5.67 -1.94 10.42
C THR A 42 4.81 -0.87 11.08
N ALA A 43 5.24 0.38 11.01
CA ALA A 43 4.49 1.50 11.59
C ALA A 43 3.12 1.68 10.93
N TRP A 44 3.08 1.59 9.60
CA TRP A 44 1.83 1.72 8.85
C TRP A 44 0.87 0.57 9.12
N TYR A 45 1.40 -0.65 9.20
CA TYR A 45 0.61 -1.82 9.53
C TYR A 45 -0.04 -1.68 10.90
N GLN A 46 0.74 -1.29 11.91
CA GLN A 46 0.21 -1.07 13.27
C GLN A 46 -0.84 0.03 13.31
N LYS A 47 -0.60 1.12 12.59
CA LYS A 47 -1.54 2.24 12.51
C LYS A 47 -2.84 1.86 11.80
N SER A 48 -2.75 1.00 10.80
CA SER A 48 -3.89 0.68 9.92
C SER A 48 -5.00 -0.11 10.61
N GLY A 49 -4.65 -0.97 11.56
CA GLY A 49 -5.61 -1.92 12.11
C GLY A 49 -6.07 -2.99 11.13
N LEU A 50 -5.43 -3.08 9.95
CA LEU A 50 -5.80 -4.05 8.91
C LEU A 50 -4.97 -5.33 9.02
N PRO A 51 -5.48 -6.47 8.50
CA PRO A 51 -4.66 -7.65 8.35
C PRO A 51 -3.45 -7.39 7.45
N LEU A 52 -2.30 -7.97 7.78
CA LEU A 52 -1.06 -7.75 7.02
C LEU A 52 -1.20 -8.14 5.55
N LYS A 53 -2.01 -9.13 5.24
CA LYS A 53 -2.29 -9.55 3.87
C LYS A 53 -2.79 -8.39 2.99
N LYS A 54 -3.49 -7.41 3.57
CA LYS A 54 -4.00 -6.25 2.85
C LYS A 54 -2.89 -5.35 2.30
N PHE A 55 -1.66 -5.50 2.79
CA PHE A 55 -0.50 -4.75 2.31
C PHE A 55 0.19 -5.43 1.14
N PHE A 56 -0.21 -6.64 0.78
CA PHE A 56 0.35 -7.36 -0.36
C PHE A 56 -0.46 -7.13 -1.63
N ASN A 57 0.24 -6.96 -2.74
CA ASN A 57 -0.37 -6.91 -4.06
C ASN A 57 -0.62 -8.35 -4.55
N THR A 58 -1.74 -8.91 -4.12
CA THR A 58 -2.08 -10.33 -4.38
C THR A 58 -2.35 -10.65 -5.84
N SER A 59 -2.65 -9.64 -6.65
CA SER A 59 -2.84 -9.81 -8.11
C SER A 59 -1.55 -9.60 -8.90
N GLY A 60 -0.46 -9.24 -8.24
CA GLY A 60 0.79 -8.90 -8.91
C GLY A 60 1.57 -10.12 -9.36
N LEU A 61 2.42 -9.92 -10.39
CA LEU A 61 3.27 -10.97 -10.93
C LEU A 61 4.26 -11.51 -9.90
N GLN A 62 4.85 -10.63 -9.09
CA GLN A 62 5.83 -11.02 -8.09
C GLN A 62 5.20 -11.89 -7.00
N TYR A 63 4.00 -11.54 -6.57
CA TYR A 63 3.26 -12.32 -5.59
C TYR A 63 3.04 -13.75 -6.09
N LYS A 64 2.61 -13.87 -7.34
CA LYS A 64 2.36 -15.18 -7.97
C LYS A 64 3.65 -15.94 -8.23
N ALA A 65 4.69 -15.27 -8.72
CA ALA A 65 5.98 -15.90 -9.03
C ALA A 65 6.65 -16.48 -7.78
N LEU A 66 6.51 -15.83 -6.64
CA LEU A 66 7.08 -16.28 -5.38
C LEU A 66 6.21 -17.31 -4.64
N GLY A 67 5.01 -17.59 -5.15
CA GLY A 67 4.10 -18.55 -4.51
C GLY A 67 3.62 -18.08 -3.14
N LEU A 68 3.42 -16.79 -2.95
CA LEU A 68 3.13 -16.23 -1.63
C LEU A 68 1.77 -16.62 -1.08
N LYS A 69 0.82 -16.96 -1.94
CA LYS A 69 -0.49 -17.46 -1.49
C LYS A 69 -0.34 -18.63 -0.51
N ASP A 70 0.60 -19.52 -0.80
CA ASP A 70 0.85 -20.71 0.03
C ASP A 70 1.88 -20.46 1.13
N LYS A 71 2.80 -19.52 0.92
CA LYS A 71 3.91 -19.27 1.84
C LYS A 71 3.55 -18.31 2.98
N LEU A 72 2.75 -17.28 2.71
CA LEU A 72 2.43 -16.27 3.72
C LEU A 72 1.84 -16.82 5.02
N PRO A 73 0.91 -17.81 4.97
CA PRO A 73 0.36 -18.34 6.21
C PRO A 73 1.40 -18.99 7.15
N GLU A 74 2.54 -19.39 6.60
CA GLU A 74 3.62 -20.02 7.35
C GLU A 74 4.71 -19.03 7.78
N MET A 75 4.62 -17.78 7.33
CA MET A 75 5.62 -16.76 7.63
C MET A 75 5.19 -15.91 8.83
N SER A 76 6.17 -15.53 9.67
CA SER A 76 5.93 -14.57 10.74
C SER A 76 5.61 -13.19 10.16
N GLU A 77 4.99 -12.34 10.97
CA GLU A 77 4.74 -10.95 10.56
C GLU A 77 6.05 -10.22 10.24
N ALA A 78 7.09 -10.43 11.05
CA ALA A 78 8.40 -9.82 10.80
C ALA A 78 8.97 -10.22 9.45
N ASP A 79 8.87 -11.51 9.09
CA ASP A 79 9.36 -12.00 7.81
C ASP A 79 8.53 -11.45 6.64
N GLN A 80 7.21 -11.35 6.81
CA GLN A 80 6.34 -10.77 5.79
C GLN A 80 6.67 -9.30 5.55
N LEU A 81 6.87 -8.52 6.61
CA LEU A 81 7.24 -7.11 6.51
C LEU A 81 8.60 -6.92 5.85
N ALA A 82 9.57 -7.77 6.20
CA ALA A 82 10.88 -7.76 5.56
C ALA A 82 10.79 -8.07 4.06
N LEU A 83 9.93 -9.03 3.69
CA LEU A 83 9.71 -9.38 2.29
C LEU A 83 9.09 -8.21 1.50
N LEU A 84 8.09 -7.55 2.06
CA LEU A 84 7.47 -6.38 1.43
C LEU A 84 8.48 -5.26 1.17
N ALA A 85 9.45 -5.10 2.07
CA ALA A 85 10.47 -4.07 1.95
C ALA A 85 11.50 -4.34 0.85
N THR A 86 11.55 -5.57 0.32
CA THR A 86 12.50 -5.92 -0.75
C THR A 86 12.10 -5.40 -2.12
N ASP A 87 10.80 -5.17 -2.36
CA ASP A 87 10.29 -4.80 -3.67
C ASP A 87 8.96 -4.07 -3.53
N GLY A 88 8.92 -2.80 -3.96
CA GLY A 88 7.69 -2.01 -3.93
C GLY A 88 6.55 -2.61 -4.75
N MET A 89 6.88 -3.46 -5.73
CA MET A 89 5.85 -4.11 -6.56
C MET A 89 5.12 -5.23 -5.82
N LEU A 90 5.64 -5.69 -4.68
CA LEU A 90 4.95 -6.62 -3.79
C LEU A 90 3.89 -5.92 -2.93
N VAL A 91 3.99 -4.62 -2.80
CA VAL A 91 3.14 -3.83 -1.91
C VAL A 91 1.84 -3.46 -2.62
N LYS A 92 0.72 -3.60 -1.92
CA LYS A 92 -0.59 -3.17 -2.41
C LYS A 92 -0.55 -1.67 -2.70
N ARG A 93 -1.08 -1.27 -3.83
CA ARG A 93 -1.09 0.14 -4.23
C ARG A 93 -2.44 0.57 -4.78
N PRO A 94 -2.74 1.84 -4.60
CA PRO A 94 -1.95 2.82 -3.85
C PRO A 94 -2.03 2.61 -2.34
N LEU A 95 -1.07 3.22 -1.61
CA LEU A 95 -1.15 3.37 -0.17
C LEU A 95 -1.34 4.84 0.15
N LEU A 96 -2.26 5.14 1.05
CA LEU A 96 -2.45 6.50 1.55
C LEU A 96 -2.23 6.49 3.06
N VAL A 97 -1.17 7.17 3.49
CA VAL A 97 -0.77 7.23 4.89
C VAL A 97 -1.12 8.59 5.46
N GLY A 98 -2.13 8.63 6.32
CA GLY A 98 -2.52 9.81 7.04
C GLY A 98 -1.93 9.81 8.45
N GLU A 99 -2.29 10.83 9.22
CA GLU A 99 -1.83 10.96 10.60
C GLU A 99 -2.38 9.82 11.47
N ASP A 100 -3.65 9.48 11.32
CA ASP A 100 -4.36 8.50 12.14
C ASP A 100 -4.79 7.24 11.40
N PHE A 101 -4.47 7.12 10.12
CA PHE A 101 -4.97 6.03 9.30
C PHE A 101 -4.00 5.63 8.19
N VAL A 102 -4.20 4.42 7.68
CA VAL A 102 -3.55 3.95 6.46
C VAL A 102 -4.60 3.24 5.62
N LEU A 103 -4.71 3.63 4.34
CA LEU A 103 -5.62 2.99 3.39
C LEU A 103 -4.80 2.22 2.36
N THR A 104 -5.21 0.98 2.08
CA THR A 104 -4.55 0.12 1.10
C THR A 104 -5.49 -0.12 -0.08
N GLY A 105 -4.99 0.07 -1.29
CA GLY A 105 -5.82 0.02 -2.49
C GLY A 105 -6.73 1.25 -2.58
N PHE A 106 -7.44 1.38 -3.69
CA PHE A 106 -8.33 2.52 -3.89
C PHE A 106 -9.78 2.06 -3.89
N ARG A 107 -10.52 2.49 -2.86
CA ARG A 107 -11.96 2.28 -2.72
C ARG A 107 -12.59 3.64 -2.44
N PRO A 108 -13.24 4.27 -3.45
CA PRO A 108 -13.74 5.65 -3.30
C PRO A 108 -14.64 5.87 -2.10
N VAL A 109 -15.51 4.92 -1.79
CA VAL A 109 -16.44 5.03 -0.64
C VAL A 109 -15.66 5.08 0.66
N GLU A 110 -14.70 4.17 0.83
CA GLU A 110 -13.86 4.09 2.03
C GLU A 110 -13.00 5.35 2.18
N TRP A 111 -12.40 5.80 1.08
CA TRP A 111 -11.58 7.01 1.07
C TRP A 111 -12.42 8.25 1.40
N GLY A 112 -13.63 8.34 0.86
CA GLY A 112 -14.56 9.41 1.17
C GLY A 112 -14.93 9.45 2.65
N THR A 113 -15.14 8.30 3.26
CA THR A 113 -15.45 8.20 4.69
C THR A 113 -14.29 8.70 5.55
N LYS A 114 -13.05 8.36 5.19
CA LYS A 114 -11.86 8.76 5.95
C LYS A 114 -11.45 10.21 5.74
N LEU A 115 -11.61 10.71 4.53
CA LEU A 115 -11.11 12.03 4.15
C LEU A 115 -12.18 13.12 4.13
N GLY A 116 -13.42 12.72 4.34
CA GLY A 116 -14.53 13.67 4.37
C GLY A 116 -14.96 14.07 2.98
#